data_14b7ca181b2d3993dddd6e32e29a7af9
#
_entry.id   14b7ca181b2d3993dddd6e32e29a7af9
#
_cell.length_a   1.000
_cell.length_b   1.000
_cell.length_c   1.000
_cell.angle_alpha   90.00
_cell.angle_beta   90.00
_cell.angle_gamma   90.00
#
_symmetry.space_group_name_H-M   'P 1'
#
loop_
_entity.id
_entity.type
_entity.pdbx_description
1 polymer ?
#
loop_
_entity_poly.entity_id
_entity_poly.type
_entity_poly.pdbx_seq_one_letter_code
_entity_poly.pdbx_strand_id
1 'polypeptide(L)'
;ADTVLLLPADTSLHDNDSLVNAALKVALRHSNAYLYSNIWLELTYHIDNHRFVRDTLDIRLADVYGRWLGSGFGASYQREVTVSPAAVVDITRPVALRHIMRVDTLQGIEQVGIEVVR
;
A
#
# COMPACT_ATOMS: atom_id res chain seq x y z
N ALA A 1 0.56 9.58 -12.84
CA ALA A 1 0.40 8.92 -11.54
C ALA A 1 1.77 8.62 -10.94
N ASP A 2 1.91 8.89 -9.66
CA ASP A 2 3.16 8.65 -8.97
C ASP A 2 3.29 7.18 -8.59
N THR A 3 4.47 6.63 -8.83
CA THR A 3 4.78 5.27 -8.43
C THR A 3 5.73 5.29 -7.27
N VAL A 4 5.38 4.58 -6.21
CA VAL A 4 6.22 4.40 -5.05
C VAL A 4 6.79 3.00 -5.10
N LEU A 5 8.12 2.90 -5.23
CA LEU A 5 8.82 1.62 -5.19
C LEU A 5 9.32 1.38 -3.78
N LEU A 6 8.89 0.28 -3.21
CA LEU A 6 9.22 -0.07 -1.84
C LEU A 6 9.90 -1.43 -1.82
N LEU A 7 10.89 -1.55 -0.97
CA LEU A 7 11.44 -2.85 -0.62
C LEU A 7 10.64 -3.40 0.55
N PRO A 8 10.52 -4.74 0.66
CA PRO A 8 9.89 -5.34 1.83
C PRO A 8 10.53 -4.88 3.12
N ALA A 9 9.72 -4.78 4.18
CA ALA A 9 10.16 -4.27 5.47
C ALA A 9 11.28 -5.10 6.08
N ASP A 10 11.28 -6.39 5.81
CA ASP A 10 12.34 -7.28 6.26
C ASP A 10 13.19 -7.70 5.09
N THR A 11 14.34 -7.06 4.95
CA THR A 11 15.30 -7.38 3.90
C THR A 11 16.49 -8.17 4.43
N SER A 12 16.51 -8.48 5.71
CA SER A 12 17.59 -9.28 6.33
C SER A 12 17.37 -10.76 6.07
N LEU A 13 17.39 -11.12 4.81
CA LEU A 13 17.02 -12.45 4.46
C LEU A 13 18.17 -13.39 4.33
N HIS A 14 17.85 -14.56 4.69
CA HIS A 14 18.75 -15.65 4.58
C HIS A 14 18.64 -16.24 3.20
N ASP A 15 19.67 -15.99 2.54
CA ASP A 15 20.19 -16.74 1.48
C ASP A 15 19.29 -17.34 0.48
N ASN A 16 18.62 -18.37 0.80
CA ASN A 16 17.98 -19.23 -0.16
C ASN A 16 16.47 -19.03 -0.22
N ASP A 17 15.95 -18.21 0.65
CA ASP A 17 14.51 -17.98 0.74
C ASP A 17 14.13 -16.62 0.19
N SER A 18 14.15 -16.51 -1.13
CA SER A 18 13.65 -15.32 -1.78
C SER A 18 12.12 -15.24 -1.74
N LEU A 19 11.43 -16.39 -1.58
CA LEU A 19 9.97 -16.43 -1.51
C LEU A 19 9.52 -16.57 -0.07
N VAL A 20 8.57 -15.74 0.32
CA VAL A 20 7.97 -15.83 1.65
C VAL A 20 6.46 -15.78 1.56
N ASN A 21 5.81 -16.42 2.51
CA ASN A 21 4.39 -16.23 2.75
C ASN A 21 4.22 -15.06 3.69
N ALA A 22 3.48 -14.07 3.27
CA ALA A 22 3.35 -12.83 4.02
C ALA A 22 1.97 -12.23 3.87
N ALA A 23 1.56 -11.46 4.87
CA ALA A 23 0.44 -10.55 4.75
C ALA A 23 0.94 -9.26 4.11
N LEU A 24 0.13 -8.68 3.24
CA LEU A 24 0.44 -7.40 2.61
C LEU A 24 -0.52 -6.36 3.18
N LYS A 25 0.04 -5.28 3.69
CA LYS A 25 -0.73 -4.19 4.28
C LYS A 25 -0.36 -2.88 3.61
N VAL A 26 -1.37 -2.07 3.32
CA VAL A 26 -1.16 -0.69 2.87
C VAL A 26 -1.30 0.22 4.07
N ALA A 27 -0.31 1.05 4.30
CA ALA A 27 -0.34 2.07 5.32
C ALA A 27 -0.26 3.43 4.65
N LEU A 28 -1.15 4.34 5.04
CA LEU A 28 -1.10 5.69 4.49
C LEU A 28 -1.48 6.72 5.53
N ARG A 29 -1.03 7.94 5.28
CA ARG A 29 -1.34 9.10 6.10
C ARG A 29 -1.85 10.21 5.21
N HIS A 30 -2.93 10.85 5.64
CA HIS A 30 -3.55 11.93 4.92
C HIS A 30 -4.04 13.01 5.86
N SER A 31 -4.33 14.17 5.32
CA SER A 31 -4.92 15.28 6.06
C SER A 31 -6.38 15.46 5.67
N ASN A 32 -7.02 16.43 6.31
CA ASN A 32 -8.38 16.87 5.96
C ASN A 32 -8.48 17.49 4.55
N ALA A 33 -7.35 17.80 3.94
CA ALA A 33 -7.33 18.39 2.61
C ALA A 33 -7.62 17.37 1.50
N TYR A 34 -7.61 16.08 1.83
CA TYR A 34 -7.93 15.05 0.85
C TYR A 34 -9.40 15.14 0.46
N LEU A 35 -9.68 15.15 -0.84
CA LEU A 35 -11.00 15.49 -1.38
C LEU A 35 -11.92 14.29 -1.56
N TYR A 36 -11.43 13.07 -1.38
CA TYR A 36 -12.18 11.87 -1.71
C TYR A 36 -12.34 10.97 -0.50
N SER A 37 -13.32 10.07 -0.55
CA SER A 37 -13.55 9.11 0.54
C SER A 37 -12.74 7.83 0.39
N ASN A 38 -12.04 7.68 -0.71
CA ASN A 38 -11.22 6.51 -1.00
C ASN A 38 -9.99 6.90 -1.81
N ILE A 39 -9.07 5.95 -1.96
CA ILE A 39 -7.97 6.08 -2.91
C ILE A 39 -7.85 4.78 -3.68
N TRP A 40 -7.75 4.90 -5.00
CA TRP A 40 -7.49 3.76 -5.86
C TRP A 40 -5.99 3.63 -6.05
N LEU A 41 -5.48 2.44 -5.74
CA LEU A 41 -4.06 2.12 -5.84
C LEU A 41 -3.88 0.89 -6.72
N GLU A 42 -2.71 0.80 -7.32
CA GLU A 42 -2.28 -0.41 -8.02
C GLU A 42 -1.05 -0.95 -7.30
N LEU A 43 -1.14 -2.19 -6.86
CA LEU A 43 -0.06 -2.90 -6.18
C LEU A 43 0.53 -3.91 -7.13
N THR A 44 1.85 -3.91 -7.26
CA THR A 44 2.56 -4.89 -8.09
C THR A 44 3.65 -5.53 -7.25
N TYR A 45 3.69 -6.85 -7.25
CA TYR A 45 4.75 -7.61 -6.59
C TYR A 45 5.06 -8.87 -7.37
N HIS A 46 6.23 -9.41 -7.16
CA HIS A 46 6.70 -10.60 -7.88
C HIS A 46 6.50 -11.85 -7.04
N ILE A 47 6.10 -12.93 -7.71
CA ILE A 47 5.96 -14.25 -7.09
C ILE A 47 7.08 -15.20 -7.54
N ASP A 48 7.72 -14.90 -8.66
CA ASP A 48 8.97 -15.56 -9.08
C ASP A 48 9.64 -14.71 -10.16
N ASN A 49 10.67 -15.27 -10.83
CA ASN A 49 11.43 -14.55 -11.85
C ASN A 49 10.63 -14.20 -13.09
N HIS A 50 9.53 -14.90 -13.32
CA HIS A 50 8.78 -14.78 -14.56
C HIS A 50 7.35 -14.27 -14.35
N ARG A 51 6.88 -14.24 -13.12
CA ARG A 51 5.49 -13.90 -12.83
C ARG A 51 5.40 -12.82 -11.78
N PHE A 52 4.45 -11.95 -11.99
CA PHE A 52 4.13 -10.91 -11.01
C PHE A 52 2.62 -10.78 -10.89
N VAL A 53 2.20 -10.18 -9.78
CA VAL A 53 0.80 -9.88 -9.49
C VAL A 53 0.63 -8.38 -9.58
N ARG A 54 -0.47 -7.97 -10.23
CA ARG A 54 -0.88 -6.57 -10.31
C ARG A 54 -2.33 -6.47 -9.87
N ASP A 55 -2.55 -5.87 -8.72
CA ASP A 55 -3.87 -5.76 -8.12
C ASP A 55 -4.32 -4.32 -8.05
N THR A 56 -5.58 -4.10 -8.35
CA THR A 56 -6.24 -2.81 -8.16
C THR A 56 -6.91 -2.82 -6.79
N LEU A 57 -6.62 -1.81 -5.98
CA LEU A 57 -7.10 -1.71 -4.61
C LEU A 57 -7.95 -0.46 -4.44
N ASP A 58 -9.11 -0.62 -3.86
CA ASP A 58 -9.96 0.49 -3.40
C ASP A 58 -9.79 0.60 -1.89
N ILE A 59 -9.02 1.57 -1.45
CA ILE A 59 -8.78 1.79 -0.03
C ILE A 59 -9.74 2.85 0.47
N ARG A 60 -10.66 2.44 1.33
CA ARG A 60 -11.61 3.35 1.95
C ARG A 60 -10.93 4.18 3.03
N LEU A 61 -11.12 5.49 2.97
CA LEU A 61 -10.55 6.43 3.93
C LEU A 61 -11.60 7.08 4.80
N ALA A 62 -12.85 7.14 4.31
CA ALA A 62 -13.96 7.72 5.05
C ALA A 62 -15.20 6.82 4.96
N ASP A 63 -16.06 6.91 5.97
CA ASP A 63 -17.34 6.22 5.96
C ASP A 63 -18.38 6.95 5.11
N VAL A 64 -19.60 6.42 5.07
CA VAL A 64 -20.67 6.99 4.26
C VAL A 64 -21.12 8.36 4.75
N TYR A 65 -20.77 8.72 5.97
CA TYR A 65 -21.09 10.02 6.56
C TYR A 65 -19.95 11.03 6.41
N GLY A 66 -18.87 10.65 5.70
CA GLY A 66 -17.73 11.52 5.50
C GLY A 66 -16.75 11.56 6.67
N ARG A 67 -16.88 10.65 7.63
CA ARG A 67 -15.94 10.61 8.76
C ARG A 67 -14.74 9.75 8.39
N TRP A 68 -13.56 10.26 8.74
CA TRP A 68 -12.33 9.53 8.48
C TRP A 68 -12.27 8.25 9.30
N LEU A 69 -11.90 7.15 8.64
CA LEU A 69 -11.76 5.84 9.28
C LEU A 69 -10.42 5.70 9.99
N GLY A 70 -9.43 6.46 9.57
CA GLY A 70 -8.09 6.37 10.15
C GLY A 70 -8.02 6.96 11.55
N SER A 71 -6.96 6.61 12.26
CA SER A 71 -6.68 7.16 13.59
C SER A 71 -6.14 8.56 13.46
N GLY A 72 -6.74 9.49 14.19
CA GLY A 72 -6.29 10.88 14.22
C GLY A 72 -4.92 11.00 14.87
N PHE A 73 -4.06 11.83 14.27
CA PHE A 73 -2.72 12.08 14.76
C PHE A 73 -2.37 13.53 14.43
N GLY A 74 -2.65 14.44 15.36
CA GLY A 74 -2.53 15.87 15.11
C GLY A 74 -3.49 16.30 14.01
N ALA A 75 -2.96 16.88 12.94
CA ALA A 75 -3.74 17.29 11.78
C ALA A 75 -3.85 16.19 10.72
N SER A 76 -3.34 15.01 11.01
CA SER A 76 -3.26 13.91 10.06
C SER A 76 -4.05 12.70 10.55
N TYR A 77 -4.33 11.80 9.62
CA TYR A 77 -5.02 10.53 9.89
C TYR A 77 -4.21 9.39 9.31
N GLN A 78 -4.03 8.34 10.10
CA GLN A 78 -3.33 7.14 9.67
C GLN A 78 -4.33 6.02 9.42
N ARG A 79 -4.17 5.37 8.28
CA ARG A 79 -5.02 4.26 7.87
C ARG A 79 -4.14 3.08 7.46
N GLU A 80 -4.41 1.92 8.04
CA GLU A 80 -3.72 0.69 7.68
C GLU A 80 -4.75 -0.35 7.29
N VAL A 81 -4.55 -0.98 6.15
CA VAL A 81 -5.50 -1.96 5.62
C VAL A 81 -4.73 -3.19 5.15
N THR A 82 -5.13 -4.36 5.62
CA THR A 82 -4.63 -5.63 5.08
C THR A 82 -5.29 -5.87 3.73
N VAL A 83 -4.49 -5.85 2.68
CA VAL A 83 -4.98 -6.04 1.32
C VAL A 83 -4.84 -7.48 0.85
N SER A 84 -3.94 -8.22 1.46
CA SER A 84 -3.85 -9.66 1.26
C SER A 84 -3.41 -10.30 2.58
N PRO A 85 -4.22 -11.20 3.16
CA PRO A 85 -3.85 -11.86 4.42
C PRO A 85 -2.74 -12.88 4.25
N ALA A 86 -2.59 -13.42 3.03
CA ALA A 86 -1.53 -14.37 2.73
C ALA A 86 -1.18 -14.28 1.25
N ALA A 87 0.05 -13.99 0.97
CA ALA A 87 0.58 -13.90 -0.38
C ALA A 87 1.95 -14.55 -0.44
N VAL A 88 2.30 -15.08 -1.60
CA VAL A 88 3.66 -15.54 -1.87
C VAL A 88 4.39 -14.40 -2.57
N VAL A 89 5.44 -13.90 -1.94
CA VAL A 89 6.15 -12.71 -2.41
C VAL A 89 7.64 -13.03 -2.57
N ASP A 90 8.19 -12.66 -3.72
CA ASP A 90 9.64 -12.67 -3.91
C ASP A 90 10.20 -11.36 -3.33
N ILE A 91 10.76 -11.48 -2.15
CA ILE A 91 11.24 -10.33 -1.38
C ILE A 91 12.58 -9.79 -1.86
N THR A 92 13.20 -10.41 -2.84
CA THR A 92 14.39 -9.85 -3.47
C THR A 92 14.06 -8.86 -4.58
N ARG A 93 12.78 -8.72 -4.92
CA ARG A 93 12.34 -7.82 -5.97
C ARG A 93 11.47 -6.71 -5.40
N PRO A 94 11.49 -5.52 -6.00
CA PRO A 94 10.72 -4.39 -5.51
C PRO A 94 9.23 -4.68 -5.52
N VAL A 95 8.54 -4.16 -4.52
CA VAL A 95 7.10 -4.06 -4.48
C VAL A 95 6.74 -2.64 -4.87
N ALA A 96 5.89 -2.48 -5.87
CA ALA A 96 5.50 -1.19 -6.39
C ALA A 96 4.06 -0.86 -6.01
N LEU A 97 3.84 0.36 -5.58
CA LEU A 97 2.52 0.86 -5.23
C LEU A 97 2.37 2.23 -5.88
N ARG A 98 1.28 2.44 -6.63
CA ARG A 98 1.01 3.73 -7.24
C ARG A 98 -0.48 4.05 -7.17
N HIS A 99 -0.82 5.33 -7.12
CA HIS A 99 -2.22 5.70 -7.24
C HIS A 99 -2.65 5.66 -8.70
N ILE A 100 -3.89 5.28 -8.92
CA ILE A 100 -4.51 5.26 -10.24
C ILE A 100 -5.76 6.14 -10.26
N MET A 101 -5.74 7.18 -9.46
CA MET A 101 -6.75 8.23 -9.50
C MET A 101 -6.64 9.01 -10.79
N ARG A 102 -7.73 9.65 -11.19
CA ARG A 102 -7.78 10.38 -12.46
C ARG A 102 -7.03 11.71 -12.45
N VAL A 103 -6.59 12.14 -11.28
CA VAL A 103 -5.82 13.38 -11.12
C VAL A 103 -4.36 13.02 -10.94
N ASP A 104 -3.47 13.86 -11.44
CA ASP A 104 -2.03 13.60 -11.36
C ASP A 104 -1.47 13.87 -9.98
N THR A 105 -2.02 14.85 -9.28
CA THR A 105 -1.57 15.22 -7.95
C THR A 105 -2.70 15.01 -6.95
N LEU A 106 -2.43 14.28 -5.89
CA LEU A 106 -3.37 14.04 -4.81
C LEU A 106 -3.05 14.94 -3.63
N GLN A 107 -3.85 16.00 -3.48
CA GLN A 107 -3.70 16.90 -2.35
C GLN A 107 -4.16 16.21 -1.08
N GLY A 108 -3.37 16.32 -0.02
CA GLY A 108 -3.72 15.77 1.28
C GLY A 108 -3.19 14.37 1.55
N ILE A 109 -2.64 13.69 0.58
CA ILE A 109 -1.92 12.44 0.82
C ILE A 109 -0.49 12.77 1.23
N GLU A 110 -0.11 12.37 2.42
CA GLU A 110 1.17 12.71 3.01
C GLU A 110 2.18 11.57 2.88
N GLN A 111 1.71 10.34 2.99
CA GLN A 111 2.58 9.19 2.96
C GLN A 111 1.79 7.95 2.56
N VAL A 112 2.38 7.12 1.73
CA VAL A 112 1.82 5.82 1.33
C VAL A 112 2.94 4.80 1.39
N GLY A 113 2.64 3.64 1.97
CA GLY A 113 3.60 2.56 2.06
C GLY A 113 2.93 1.21 2.00
N ILE A 114 3.74 0.20 1.72
CA ILE A 114 3.32 -1.20 1.76
C ILE A 114 4.19 -1.94 2.76
N GLU A 115 3.56 -2.73 3.63
CA GLU A 115 4.26 -3.58 4.58
C GLU A 115 4.10 -5.02 4.16
N VAL A 116 5.20 -5.75 4.18
CA VAL A 116 5.24 -7.18 3.97
C VAL A 116 5.48 -7.82 5.33
N VAL A 117 4.45 -8.47 5.86
CA VAL A 117 4.47 -9.01 7.22
C VAL A 117 4.46 -10.53 7.14
N ARG A 118 5.54 -11.13 7.57
CA ARG A 118 5.67 -12.59 7.58
C ARG A 118 4.85 -13.24 8.67
#